data_e6d3d8230cdda43b98ece3548ae681dd
#
_entry.id   e6d3d8230cdda43b98ece3548ae681dd
#
_cell.length_a   1.000
_cell.length_b   1.000
_cell.length_c   1.000
_cell.angle_alpha   90.00
_cell.angle_beta   90.00
_cell.angle_gamma   90.00
#
_symmetry.space_group_name_H-M   'P 1'
#
loop_
_entity.id
_entity.type
_entity.pdbx_description
1 polymer ?
#
loop_
_entity_poly.entity_id
_entity_poly.type
_entity_poly.pdbx_seq_one_letter_code
_entity_poly.pdbx_strand_id
1 'polypeptide(L)'
;MKIKYQEKKDLVQELKSKDACAKLVCETDIWKIYSITTLEASKKYGRDTKWCISGTDNTNNYYWQQYIKYGIKFYFLITKNNYNARGNDSKYAIIIIDNKYYEAFDQQDNHVKLNDIIGIDNVVIPGVNLATLQYKPMFINEGPHL
;
A
#
# COMPACT_ATOMS: atom_id res chain seq x y z
N MET A 1 -22.04 -17.89 22.80
CA MET A 1 -22.42 -18.54 21.52
C MET A 1 -22.17 -17.65 20.31
N LYS A 2 -22.70 -16.44 20.30
CA LYS A 2 -22.47 -15.52 19.18
C LYS A 2 -21.00 -15.17 19.01
N ILE A 3 -20.26 -15.01 20.11
CA ILE A 3 -18.84 -14.67 20.06
C ILE A 3 -18.04 -15.79 19.39
N LYS A 4 -18.29 -17.03 19.77
CA LYS A 4 -17.61 -18.19 19.17
C LYS A 4 -17.95 -18.35 17.70
N TYR A 5 -19.19 -18.08 17.33
CA TYR A 5 -19.61 -18.12 15.94
C TYR A 5 -18.89 -17.05 15.11
N GLN A 6 -18.78 -15.85 15.65
CA GLN A 6 -18.10 -14.76 14.99
C GLN A 6 -16.61 -15.05 14.84
N GLU A 7 -15.97 -15.60 15.85
CA GLU A 7 -14.56 -15.99 15.79
C GLU A 7 -14.32 -17.03 14.70
N LYS A 8 -15.20 -18.04 14.61
CA LYS A 8 -15.11 -19.06 13.57
C LYS A 8 -15.31 -18.44 12.19
N LYS A 9 -16.27 -17.54 12.07
CA LYS A 9 -16.54 -16.85 10.80
C LYS A 9 -15.35 -16.03 10.37
N ASP A 10 -14.74 -15.29 11.28
CA ASP A 10 -13.57 -14.47 10.98
C ASP A 10 -12.37 -15.33 10.60
N LEU A 11 -12.17 -16.43 11.32
CA LEU A 11 -11.08 -17.36 11.02
C LEU A 11 -11.28 -18.03 9.66
N VAL A 12 -12.50 -18.47 9.35
CA VAL A 12 -12.82 -19.05 8.06
C VAL A 12 -12.64 -18.04 6.94
N GLN A 13 -13.08 -16.80 7.16
CA GLN A 13 -12.90 -15.72 6.24
C GLN A 13 -11.43 -15.46 5.99
N GLU A 14 -10.63 -15.43 7.04
CA GLU A 14 -9.20 -15.23 6.98
C GLU A 14 -8.50 -16.37 6.26
N LEU A 15 -8.86 -17.61 6.54
CA LEU A 15 -8.32 -18.78 5.87
C LEU A 15 -8.71 -18.85 4.40
N LYS A 16 -9.93 -18.42 4.07
CA LYS A 16 -10.40 -18.41 2.68
C LYS A 16 -9.78 -17.30 1.87
N SER A 17 -9.41 -16.19 2.48
CA SER A 17 -8.86 -15.06 1.74
C SER A 17 -7.34 -15.04 1.82
N LYS A 18 -6.71 -16.11 1.29
CA LYS A 18 -5.26 -16.08 1.02
C LYS A 18 -4.90 -14.89 0.15
N ASP A 19 -5.85 -14.41 -0.65
CA ASP A 19 -5.69 -13.21 -1.47
C ASP A 19 -5.49 -11.94 -0.67
N ALA A 20 -5.91 -11.94 0.61
CA ALA A 20 -5.63 -10.81 1.50
C ALA A 20 -4.21 -10.83 2.05
N CYS A 21 -3.44 -11.90 1.79
CA CYS A 21 -2.06 -11.98 2.23
C CYS A 21 -1.17 -11.22 1.26
N ALA A 22 -0.25 -10.43 1.81
CA ALA A 22 0.75 -9.72 1.01
C ALA A 22 2.13 -10.28 1.32
N LYS A 23 3.03 -10.20 0.35
CA LYS A 23 4.39 -10.64 0.53
C LYS A 23 5.22 -9.55 1.21
N LEU A 24 5.81 -9.86 2.37
CA LEU A 24 6.79 -8.99 3.00
C LEU A 24 8.08 -9.06 2.17
N VAL A 25 8.43 -7.96 1.52
CA VAL A 25 9.58 -7.91 0.62
C VAL A 25 10.80 -7.23 1.23
N CYS A 26 10.59 -6.44 2.27
CA CYS A 26 11.68 -5.74 2.95
C CYS A 26 11.24 -5.40 4.38
N GLU A 27 12.19 -5.50 5.30
CA GLU A 27 11.97 -5.08 6.67
C GLU A 27 13.20 -4.30 7.12
N THR A 28 12.98 -3.10 7.63
CA THR A 28 14.01 -2.24 8.20
C THR A 28 13.67 -1.97 9.67
N ASP A 29 14.47 -1.15 10.34
CA ASP A 29 14.16 -0.74 11.72
C ASP A 29 12.87 0.07 11.81
N ILE A 30 12.50 0.74 10.72
CA ILE A 30 11.35 1.64 10.65
C ILE A 30 10.17 0.96 9.99
N TRP A 31 10.39 0.21 8.93
CA TRP A 31 9.36 -0.22 8.00
C TRP A 31 9.23 -1.72 7.87
N LYS A 32 7.98 -2.16 7.66
CA LYS A 32 7.66 -3.41 6.96
C LYS A 32 7.08 -3.03 5.62
N ILE A 33 7.64 -3.57 4.55
CA ILE A 33 7.23 -3.23 3.18
C ILE A 33 6.61 -4.47 2.55
N TYR A 34 5.38 -4.30 2.08
CA TYR A 34 4.60 -5.38 1.48
C TYR A 34 4.36 -5.12 0.00
N SER A 35 4.55 -6.16 -0.79
CA SER A 35 4.10 -6.17 -2.19
C SER A 35 2.60 -6.49 -2.21
N ILE A 36 1.81 -5.61 -2.78
CA ILE A 36 0.36 -5.70 -2.80
C ILE A 36 -0.09 -6.11 -4.19
N THR A 37 -0.64 -7.31 -4.32
CA THR A 37 -1.01 -7.88 -5.62
C THR A 37 -2.49 -8.15 -5.76
N THR A 38 -3.28 -8.01 -4.70
CA THR A 38 -4.72 -8.24 -4.76
C THR A 38 -5.47 -7.07 -4.13
N LEU A 39 -6.73 -6.90 -4.52
CA LEU A 39 -7.60 -5.89 -3.95
C LEU A 39 -7.82 -6.13 -2.44
N GLU A 40 -7.96 -7.39 -2.06
CA GLU A 40 -8.16 -7.78 -0.67
C GLU A 40 -6.95 -7.41 0.18
N ALA A 41 -5.75 -7.62 -0.33
CA ALA A 41 -4.52 -7.20 0.36
C ALA A 41 -4.45 -5.68 0.47
N SER A 42 -4.85 -4.96 -0.58
CA SER A 42 -4.91 -3.50 -0.55
C SER A 42 -5.85 -3.00 0.54
N LYS A 43 -7.01 -3.61 0.67
CA LYS A 43 -7.98 -3.26 1.73
C LYS A 43 -7.43 -3.55 3.12
N LYS A 44 -6.77 -4.70 3.28
CA LYS A 44 -6.25 -5.13 4.58
C LYS A 44 -5.08 -4.27 5.04
N TYR A 45 -4.08 -4.11 4.19
CA TYR A 45 -2.84 -3.41 4.56
C TYR A 45 -2.94 -1.90 4.40
N GLY A 46 -3.85 -1.41 3.58
CA GLY A 46 -4.14 0.02 3.44
C GLY A 46 -5.21 0.53 4.40
N ARG A 47 -5.53 -0.23 5.43
CA ARG A 47 -6.52 0.16 6.43
C ARG A 47 -6.11 1.47 7.10
N ASP A 48 -7.09 2.31 7.42
CA ASP A 48 -6.90 3.60 8.08
C ASP A 48 -6.19 4.63 7.20
N THR A 49 -6.22 4.44 5.90
CA THR A 49 -5.74 5.41 4.92
C THR A 49 -6.92 6.00 4.13
N LYS A 50 -6.65 7.06 3.40
CA LYS A 50 -7.63 7.65 2.48
C LYS A 50 -7.49 7.14 1.05
N TRP A 51 -6.75 6.08 0.84
CA TRP A 51 -6.54 5.51 -0.49
C TRP A 51 -7.82 4.84 -1.01
N CYS A 52 -8.20 5.19 -2.23
CA CYS A 52 -9.41 4.63 -2.86
C CYS A 52 -9.32 3.12 -3.05
N ILE A 53 -8.13 2.59 -3.33
CA ILE A 53 -7.92 1.15 -3.51
C ILE A 53 -8.06 0.36 -2.20
N SER A 54 -8.06 1.04 -1.07
CA SER A 54 -8.14 0.41 0.26
C SER A 54 -9.45 0.71 0.97
N GLY A 55 -10.33 1.47 0.35
CA GLY A 55 -11.63 1.81 0.92
C GLY A 55 -12.62 0.65 0.86
N THR A 56 -13.75 0.83 1.52
CA THR A 56 -14.79 -0.19 1.59
C THR A 56 -15.98 0.10 0.67
N ASP A 57 -15.98 1.23 -0.01
CA ASP A 57 -17.05 1.58 -0.93
C ASP A 57 -16.90 0.87 -2.28
N ASN A 58 -17.91 1.00 -3.13
CA ASN A 58 -17.94 0.30 -4.42
C ASN A 58 -16.96 0.89 -5.44
N THR A 59 -16.43 2.09 -5.21
CA THR A 59 -15.52 2.74 -6.15
C THR A 59 -14.10 2.20 -6.07
N ASN A 60 -13.70 1.60 -4.96
CA ASN A 60 -12.34 1.10 -4.79
C ASN A 60 -11.98 0.01 -5.80
N ASN A 61 -12.97 -0.83 -6.19
CA ASN A 61 -12.76 -1.85 -7.20
C ASN A 61 -12.44 -1.21 -8.56
N TYR A 62 -13.12 -0.14 -8.90
CA TYR A 62 -12.85 0.60 -10.14
C TYR A 62 -11.42 1.12 -10.18
N TYR A 63 -10.96 1.80 -9.12
CA TYR A 63 -9.61 2.36 -9.08
C TYR A 63 -8.56 1.26 -9.12
N TRP A 64 -8.76 0.19 -8.38
CA TRP A 64 -7.87 -0.96 -8.40
C TRP A 64 -7.73 -1.54 -9.81
N GLN A 65 -8.85 -1.73 -10.51
CA GLN A 65 -8.84 -2.28 -11.87
C GLN A 65 -8.12 -1.36 -12.85
N GLN A 66 -8.26 -0.05 -12.70
CA GLN A 66 -7.53 0.89 -13.55
C GLN A 66 -6.02 0.76 -13.37
N TYR A 67 -5.56 0.68 -12.13
CA TYR A 67 -4.13 0.51 -11.86
C TYR A 67 -3.59 -0.81 -12.40
N ILE A 68 -4.32 -1.89 -12.18
CA ILE A 68 -3.91 -3.23 -12.66
C ILE A 68 -3.86 -3.29 -14.18
N LYS A 69 -4.79 -2.64 -14.85
CA LYS A 69 -4.82 -2.57 -16.32
C LYS A 69 -3.54 -1.98 -16.89
N TYR A 70 -2.93 -1.03 -16.20
CA TYR A 70 -1.69 -0.39 -16.64
C TYR A 70 -0.44 -1.11 -16.14
N GLY A 71 -0.57 -2.27 -15.51
CA GLY A 71 0.57 -3.05 -15.04
C GLY A 71 1.33 -2.40 -13.90
N ILE A 72 0.64 -1.65 -13.06
CA ILE A 72 1.24 -0.94 -11.95
C ILE A 72 1.50 -1.90 -10.80
N LYS A 73 2.67 -1.77 -10.17
CA LYS A 73 3.03 -2.52 -8.97
C LYS A 73 2.84 -1.64 -7.75
N PHE A 74 2.27 -2.22 -6.69
CA PHE A 74 2.01 -1.53 -5.44
C PHE A 74 2.89 -2.06 -4.32
N TYR A 75 3.45 -1.14 -3.54
CA TYR A 75 4.18 -1.48 -2.32
C TYR A 75 3.69 -0.59 -1.20
N PHE A 76 3.30 -1.20 -0.08
CA PHE A 76 2.88 -0.45 1.09
C PHE A 76 3.98 -0.53 2.16
N LEU A 77 4.36 0.64 2.67
CA LEU A 77 5.31 0.80 3.76
C LEU A 77 4.51 1.05 5.02
N ILE A 78 4.66 0.17 6.00
CA ILE A 78 3.92 0.26 7.27
C ILE A 78 4.94 0.36 8.41
N THR A 79 4.79 1.37 9.26
CA THR A 79 5.72 1.58 10.37
C THR A 79 5.64 0.46 11.39
N LYS A 80 6.81 0.13 11.93
CA LYS A 80 6.93 -0.79 13.04
C LYS A 80 6.79 -0.01 14.36
N ASN A 81 6.10 -0.62 15.33
CA ASN A 81 6.07 -0.14 16.71
C ASN A 81 5.67 1.34 16.87
N ASN A 82 4.71 1.80 16.08
CA ASN A 82 4.24 3.19 16.15
C ASN A 82 5.39 4.19 16.05
N TYR A 83 6.34 3.92 15.15
CA TYR A 83 7.52 4.77 14.96
C TYR A 83 7.17 6.24 14.85
N ASN A 84 6.06 6.54 14.19
CA ASN A 84 5.61 7.91 14.06
C ASN A 84 4.44 8.19 14.99
N ALA A 85 4.70 8.95 16.06
CA ALA A 85 3.69 9.28 17.06
C ALA A 85 2.56 10.16 16.52
N ARG A 86 2.74 10.76 15.33
CA ARG A 86 1.70 11.61 14.73
C ARG A 86 0.57 10.81 14.07
N GLY A 87 0.77 9.52 13.85
CA GLY A 87 -0.26 8.65 13.27
C GLY A 87 -0.54 8.87 11.79
N ASN A 88 -0.28 10.06 11.26
CA ASN A 88 -0.58 10.39 9.87
C ASN A 88 0.47 9.85 8.90
N ASP A 89 1.68 9.63 9.35
CA ASP A 89 2.81 9.18 8.54
C ASP A 89 3.15 7.71 8.78
N SER A 90 2.21 6.94 9.34
CA SER A 90 2.44 5.55 9.68
C SER A 90 2.40 4.62 8.46
N LYS A 91 1.85 5.06 7.36
CA LYS A 91 1.76 4.27 6.13
C LYS A 91 2.05 5.13 4.91
N TYR A 92 2.80 4.55 3.98
CA TYR A 92 3.00 5.14 2.66
C TYR A 92 2.74 4.08 1.62
N ALA A 93 2.30 4.51 0.44
CA ALA A 93 2.18 3.66 -0.72
C ALA A 93 3.13 4.15 -1.79
N ILE A 94 3.80 3.20 -2.44
CA ILE A 94 4.63 3.47 -3.61
C ILE A 94 4.03 2.69 -4.77
N ILE A 95 3.72 3.36 -5.87
CA ILE A 95 3.33 2.70 -7.09
C ILE A 95 4.45 2.85 -8.12
N ILE A 96 4.75 1.75 -8.82
CA ILE A 96 5.86 1.69 -9.75
C ILE A 96 5.36 1.26 -11.12
N ILE A 97 5.78 1.99 -12.14
CA ILE A 97 5.35 1.79 -13.52
C ILE A 97 6.60 1.50 -14.36
N ASP A 98 6.59 0.38 -15.07
CA ASP A 98 7.65 -0.03 -15.99
C ASP A 98 9.05 -0.10 -15.34
N ASN A 99 9.14 -0.22 -14.03
CA ASN A 99 10.39 -0.14 -13.27
C ASN A 99 11.18 1.16 -13.52
N LYS A 100 10.53 2.20 -14.03
CA LYS A 100 11.16 3.48 -14.36
C LYS A 100 10.57 4.65 -13.60
N TYR A 101 9.27 4.61 -13.38
CA TYR A 101 8.52 5.73 -12.82
C TYR A 101 7.84 5.33 -11.54
N TYR A 102 7.63 6.31 -10.66
CA TYR A 102 6.90 6.07 -9.43
C TYR A 102 6.01 7.25 -9.09
N GLU A 103 4.98 6.95 -8.33
CA GLU A 103 4.27 7.88 -7.47
C GLU A 103 4.29 7.34 -6.06
N ALA A 104 4.25 8.22 -5.08
CA ALA A 104 4.14 7.82 -3.69
C ALA A 104 3.10 8.69 -2.99
N PHE A 105 2.43 8.09 -2.01
CA PHE A 105 1.32 8.73 -1.30
C PHE A 105 1.49 8.52 0.20
N ASP A 106 1.16 9.55 0.97
CA ASP A 106 1.05 9.39 2.41
C ASP A 106 -0.31 8.80 2.79
N GLN A 107 -0.54 8.63 4.08
CA GLN A 107 -1.77 8.04 4.59
C GLN A 107 -3.02 8.88 4.29
N GLN A 108 -2.85 10.17 4.04
CA GLN A 108 -3.92 11.10 3.70
C GLN A 108 -4.14 11.23 2.19
N ASP A 109 -3.49 10.38 1.40
CA ASP A 109 -3.54 10.39 -0.07
C ASP A 109 -2.90 11.64 -0.70
N ASN A 110 -1.95 12.25 -0.01
CA ASN A 110 -1.17 13.33 -0.57
C ASN A 110 0.06 12.77 -1.28
N HIS A 111 0.42 13.36 -2.42
CA HIS A 111 1.65 12.99 -3.11
C HIS A 111 2.87 13.33 -2.28
N VAL A 112 3.81 12.39 -2.21
CA VAL A 112 5.11 12.61 -1.58
C VAL A 112 6.20 12.07 -2.50
N LYS A 113 7.43 12.55 -2.30
CA LYS A 113 8.57 12.03 -3.04
C LYS A 113 9.34 11.04 -2.16
N LEU A 114 10.04 10.10 -2.78
CA LEU A 114 10.77 9.08 -2.02
C LEU A 114 11.73 9.69 -1.01
N ASN A 115 12.43 10.76 -1.39
CA ASN A 115 13.38 11.42 -0.49
C ASN A 115 12.73 12.04 0.76
N ASP A 116 11.42 12.24 0.74
CA ASP A 116 10.68 12.80 1.87
C ASP A 116 10.21 11.72 2.83
N ILE A 117 10.38 10.45 2.48
CA ILE A 117 10.00 9.34 3.34
C ILE A 117 11.19 8.98 4.24
N ILE A 118 10.97 9.03 5.53
CA ILE A 118 12.02 8.75 6.52
C ILE A 118 12.53 7.32 6.34
N GLY A 119 13.85 7.18 6.22
CA GLY A 119 14.48 5.87 6.16
C GLY A 119 14.32 5.15 4.83
N ILE A 120 13.90 5.85 3.78
CA ILE A 120 13.72 5.21 2.45
C ILE A 120 15.04 4.68 1.88
N ASP A 121 16.17 5.26 2.26
CA ASP A 121 17.49 4.84 1.78
C ASP A 121 17.86 3.42 2.23
N ASN A 122 17.22 2.93 3.29
CA ASN A 122 17.44 1.59 3.84
C ASN A 122 16.47 0.56 3.25
N VAL A 123 15.58 0.99 2.38
CA VAL A 123 14.57 0.13 1.76
C VAL A 123 15.13 -0.50 0.49
N VAL A 124 14.99 -1.83 0.39
CA VAL A 124 15.37 -2.58 -0.81
C VAL A 124 14.15 -3.36 -1.28
N ILE A 125 13.73 -3.10 -2.51
CA ILE A 125 12.63 -3.84 -3.13
C ILE A 125 13.24 -4.73 -4.21
N PRO A 126 13.08 -6.06 -4.11
CA PRO A 126 13.65 -6.98 -5.09
C PRO A 126 13.22 -6.63 -6.53
N GLY A 127 14.21 -6.56 -7.42
CA GLY A 127 13.96 -6.25 -8.83
C GLY A 127 13.70 -4.78 -9.13
N VAL A 128 13.76 -3.90 -8.15
CA VAL A 128 13.53 -2.47 -8.32
C VAL A 128 14.72 -1.69 -7.78
N ASN A 129 15.24 -0.77 -8.58
CA ASN A 129 16.27 0.16 -8.12
C ASN A 129 15.62 1.50 -7.80
N LEU A 130 15.33 1.74 -6.52
CA LEU A 130 14.66 2.96 -6.08
C LEU A 130 15.44 4.23 -6.45
N ALA A 131 16.77 4.15 -6.49
CA ALA A 131 17.61 5.31 -6.80
C ALA A 131 17.45 5.80 -8.24
N THR A 132 17.00 4.95 -9.15
CA THR A 132 16.83 5.30 -10.56
C THR A 132 15.40 5.61 -10.94
N LEU A 133 14.44 5.44 -10.05
CA LEU A 133 13.05 5.75 -10.32
C LEU A 133 12.85 7.24 -10.46
N GLN A 134 12.04 7.62 -11.44
CA GLN A 134 11.69 9.03 -11.70
C GLN A 134 10.26 9.27 -11.25
N TYR A 135 10.05 10.36 -10.53
CA TYR A 135 8.72 10.78 -10.13
C TYR A 135 7.91 11.17 -11.36
N LYS A 136 6.73 10.56 -11.51
CA LYS A 136 5.83 10.87 -12.62
C LYS A 136 4.39 10.71 -12.16
N PRO A 137 3.69 11.80 -11.84
CA PRO A 137 2.28 11.70 -11.49
C PRO A 137 1.44 11.24 -12.67
N MET A 138 0.60 10.22 -12.44
CA MET A 138 -0.24 9.63 -13.49
C MET A 138 -1.56 10.38 -13.69
N PHE A 139 -2.11 10.94 -12.63
CA PHE A 139 -3.43 11.55 -12.63
C PHE A 139 -3.35 13.02 -12.22
N ILE A 140 -2.55 13.80 -12.95
CA ILE A 140 -2.26 15.20 -12.62
C ILE A 140 -3.53 16.04 -12.51
N ASN A 141 -4.49 15.81 -13.42
CA ASN A 141 -5.70 16.63 -13.52
C ASN A 141 -6.79 16.24 -12.52
N GLU A 142 -6.61 15.15 -11.81
CA GLU A 142 -7.61 14.62 -10.88
C GLU A 142 -7.21 14.79 -9.41
N GLY A 143 -6.04 15.39 -9.15
CA GLY A 143 -5.51 15.51 -7.81
C GLY A 143 -4.92 14.20 -7.28
N PRO A 144 -4.56 14.15 -5.97
CA PRO A 144 -4.03 12.94 -5.37
C PRO A 144 -5.07 11.83 -5.33
N HIS A 145 -4.71 10.66 -5.88
CA HIS A 145 -5.53 9.46 -5.85
C HIS A 145 -4.65 8.23 -5.70
N LEU A 146 -5.08 7.35 -4.83
CA LEU A 146 -4.52 6.00 -4.80
C LEU A 146 -5.62 4.92 -4.63
#